data_c96fc6f7ddcdb2ac7cd3df754227fe46
#
_entry.id   c96fc6f7ddcdb2ac7cd3df754227fe46
#
_cell.length_a   1.000
_cell.length_b   1.000
_cell.length_c   1.000
_cell.angle_alpha   90.00
_cell.angle_beta   90.00
_cell.angle_gamma   90.00
#
_symmetry.space_group_name_H-M   'P 1'
#
loop_
_entity.id
_entity.type
_entity.pdbx_description
1 polymer ?
#
loop_
_entity_poly.entity_id
_entity_poly.type
_entity_poly.pdbx_seq_one_letter_code
_entity_poly.pdbx_strand_id
1 'polypeptide(L)'
;ASEAFLYLNLTPQQSIILLKDRSIDPIEFANKLLDQIKEEYENSCTASISSEISCAEQIICAMDELEELMENKFYHPNVRLFYSGMKSSDCEIIKIDDDTLIKQMKQDIRMKDVQSLRDHFERFSQRYRSQTAFSQMYIKFLFANLLKDIYDAVPGEGEKQLNTKIDQLYRSFDFVQVTDIVSDSINLLEKTFSGRVQTGHREVEAVKRYIAAHYGDEMSVERLSELVYM
;
A
#
# COMPACT_ATOMS: atom_id res chain seq x y z
N ALA A 1 0.94 25.98 -42.60
CA ALA A 1 1.82 25.69 -41.43
C ALA A 1 1.59 24.25 -41.04
N SER A 2 2.64 23.40 -41.13
CA SER A 2 2.56 22.03 -40.63
C SER A 2 2.41 22.15 -39.11
N GLU A 3 1.37 21.59 -38.53
CA GLU A 3 1.20 21.55 -37.10
C GLU A 3 2.35 20.70 -36.51
N ALA A 4 3.14 21.28 -35.60
CA ALA A 4 4.31 20.63 -35.00
C ALA A 4 3.90 19.43 -34.13
N PHE A 5 2.66 19.39 -33.67
CA PHE A 5 2.11 18.28 -32.87
C PHE A 5 0.64 18.05 -33.19
N LEU A 6 0.15 16.86 -32.83
CA LEU A 6 -1.27 16.50 -32.82
C LEU A 6 -1.70 16.24 -31.38
N TYR A 7 -2.80 16.85 -30.97
CA TYR A 7 -3.41 16.66 -29.66
C TYR A 7 -4.65 15.77 -29.77
N LEU A 8 -4.74 14.76 -28.91
CA LEU A 8 -5.86 13.83 -28.82
C LEU A 8 -6.32 13.74 -27.38
N ASN A 9 -7.59 14.00 -27.15
CA ASN A 9 -8.20 13.83 -25.84
C ASN A 9 -8.81 12.41 -25.76
N LEU A 10 -8.29 11.54 -24.91
CA LEU A 10 -8.78 10.18 -24.74
C LEU A 10 -9.92 10.11 -23.73
N THR A 11 -9.75 10.76 -22.59
CA THR A 11 -10.73 10.85 -21.51
C THR A 11 -10.66 12.24 -20.87
N PRO A 12 -11.62 12.62 -20.01
CA PRO A 12 -11.53 13.90 -19.29
C PRO A 12 -10.24 14.06 -18.46
N GLN A 13 -9.51 12.98 -18.21
CA GLN A 13 -8.30 12.95 -17.37
C GLN A 13 -7.03 12.57 -18.13
N GLN A 14 -7.14 12.17 -19.40
CA GLN A 14 -6.02 11.66 -20.20
C GLN A 14 -6.02 12.23 -21.60
N SER A 15 -4.88 12.73 -22.00
CA SER A 15 -4.65 13.26 -23.35
C SER A 15 -3.32 12.74 -23.90
N ILE A 16 -3.25 12.62 -25.22
CA ILE A 16 -2.04 12.25 -25.95
C ILE A 16 -1.60 13.41 -26.82
N ILE A 17 -0.30 13.63 -26.87
CA ILE A 17 0.35 14.56 -27.77
C ILE A 17 1.31 13.76 -28.65
N LEU A 18 1.07 13.79 -29.96
CA LEU A 18 1.96 13.22 -30.94
C LEU A 18 2.85 14.33 -31.53
N LEU A 19 4.11 14.34 -31.17
CA LEU A 19 5.09 15.28 -31.73
C LEU A 19 5.50 14.83 -33.14
N LYS A 20 5.32 15.69 -34.14
CA LYS A 20 5.66 15.42 -35.54
C LYS A 20 7.00 16.02 -35.95
N ASP A 21 7.43 17.04 -35.24
CA ASP A 21 8.66 17.76 -35.50
C ASP A 21 9.80 17.19 -34.65
N ARG A 22 10.76 16.55 -35.32
CA ARG A 22 11.94 15.96 -34.68
C ARG A 22 12.92 16.99 -34.10
N SER A 23 12.76 18.27 -34.41
CA SER A 23 13.57 19.33 -33.83
C SER A 23 13.17 19.67 -32.38
N ILE A 24 11.99 19.22 -31.94
CA ILE A 24 11.48 19.43 -30.58
C ILE A 24 12.01 18.34 -29.66
N ASP A 25 12.74 18.73 -28.62
CA ASP A 25 13.08 17.81 -27.52
C ASP A 25 11.82 17.48 -26.72
N PRO A 26 11.36 16.19 -26.71
CA PRO A 26 10.13 15.81 -26.06
C PRO A 26 10.19 15.99 -24.52
N ILE A 27 11.38 15.87 -23.91
CA ILE A 27 11.57 16.04 -22.46
C ILE A 27 11.42 17.51 -22.09
N GLU A 28 12.08 18.41 -22.84
CA GLU A 28 11.97 19.86 -22.62
C GLU A 28 10.53 20.35 -22.86
N PHE A 29 9.90 19.86 -23.92
CA PHE A 29 8.53 20.20 -24.27
C PHE A 29 7.56 19.75 -23.14
N ALA A 30 7.68 18.51 -22.67
CA ALA A 30 6.82 17.99 -21.62
C ALA A 30 6.99 18.75 -20.30
N ASN A 31 8.21 19.08 -19.90
CA ASN A 31 8.45 19.85 -18.69
C ASN A 31 7.84 21.25 -18.76
N LYS A 32 8.00 21.97 -19.89
CA LYS A 32 7.39 23.28 -20.08
C LYS A 32 5.85 23.21 -20.02
N LEU A 33 5.27 22.18 -20.64
CA LEU A 33 3.82 21.99 -20.63
C LEU A 33 3.31 21.71 -19.20
N LEU A 34 3.99 20.83 -18.45
CA LEU A 34 3.63 20.52 -17.06
C LEU A 34 3.74 21.75 -16.15
N ASP A 35 4.74 22.60 -16.37
CA ASP A 35 4.90 23.83 -15.60
C ASP A 35 3.80 24.84 -15.93
N GLN A 36 3.45 25.02 -17.20
CA GLN A 36 2.33 25.88 -17.62
C GLN A 36 0.98 25.39 -17.05
N ILE A 37 0.70 24.09 -17.10
CA ILE A 37 -0.53 23.55 -16.52
C ILE A 37 -0.59 23.82 -15.03
N LYS A 38 0.52 23.66 -14.31
CA LYS A 38 0.59 23.93 -12.88
C LYS A 38 0.35 25.40 -12.56
N GLU A 39 0.92 26.31 -13.36
CA GLU A 39 0.79 27.76 -13.16
C GLU A 39 -0.63 28.26 -13.48
N GLU A 40 -1.24 27.77 -14.58
CA GLU A 40 -2.54 28.26 -15.03
C GLU A 40 -3.74 27.63 -14.30
N TYR A 41 -3.62 26.36 -13.90
CA TYR A 41 -4.75 25.60 -13.35
C TYR A 41 -4.56 25.17 -11.89
N GLU A 42 -3.42 25.49 -11.25
CA GLU A 42 -3.06 25.07 -9.89
C GLU A 42 -3.14 23.53 -9.70
N ASN A 43 -3.09 22.79 -10.80
CA ASN A 43 -3.23 21.34 -10.83
C ASN A 43 -1.90 20.67 -11.20
N SER A 44 -1.60 19.55 -10.55
CA SER A 44 -0.42 18.76 -10.90
C SER A 44 -0.78 17.65 -11.88
N CYS A 45 -0.15 17.68 -13.06
CA CYS A 45 -0.24 16.61 -14.05
C CYS A 45 1.02 15.75 -14.04
N THR A 46 0.88 14.53 -14.55
CA THR A 46 2.00 13.61 -14.80
C THR A 46 2.00 13.26 -16.28
N ALA A 47 3.16 13.16 -16.87
CA ALA A 47 3.34 12.76 -18.26
C ALA A 47 4.26 11.56 -18.39
N SER A 48 4.08 10.78 -19.45
CA SER A 48 5.02 9.76 -19.90
C SER A 48 5.39 10.01 -21.35
N ILE A 49 6.61 9.65 -21.76
CA ILE A 49 7.14 9.80 -23.10
C ILE A 49 7.57 8.42 -23.58
N SER A 50 6.96 7.95 -24.67
CA SER A 50 7.35 6.70 -25.34
C SER A 50 8.64 6.86 -26.14
N SER A 51 9.21 5.76 -26.55
CA SER A 51 10.20 5.71 -27.60
C SER A 51 9.70 6.32 -28.91
N GLU A 52 10.63 6.80 -29.75
CA GLU A 52 10.28 7.36 -31.06
C GLU A 52 9.62 6.30 -31.94
N ILE A 53 8.52 6.65 -32.61
CA ILE A 53 7.83 5.79 -33.55
C ILE A 53 8.12 6.26 -34.99
N SER A 54 8.32 5.31 -35.89
CA SER A 54 8.63 5.58 -37.31
C SER A 54 7.44 5.35 -38.25
N CYS A 55 6.43 4.60 -37.80
CA CYS A 55 5.26 4.24 -38.59
C CYS A 55 4.01 4.10 -37.72
N ALA A 56 2.85 4.16 -38.35
CA ALA A 56 1.56 4.12 -37.65
C ALA A 56 1.30 2.80 -36.91
N GLU A 57 1.86 1.69 -37.37
CA GLU A 57 1.73 0.36 -36.77
C GLU A 57 2.38 0.29 -35.39
N GLN A 58 3.36 1.16 -35.08
CA GLN A 58 4.02 1.24 -33.79
C GLN A 58 3.25 2.01 -32.73
N ILE A 59 2.15 2.67 -33.10
CA ILE A 59 1.35 3.47 -32.14
C ILE A 59 0.82 2.60 -30.99
N ILE A 60 0.40 1.37 -31.27
CA ILE A 60 -0.11 0.45 -30.24
C ILE A 60 1.02 0.12 -29.25
N CYS A 61 2.20 -0.25 -29.74
CA CYS A 61 3.33 -0.54 -28.87
C CYS A 61 3.78 0.68 -28.06
N ALA A 62 3.71 1.88 -28.64
CA ALA A 62 4.02 3.11 -27.92
C ALA A 62 2.98 3.41 -26.83
N MET A 63 1.71 3.09 -27.06
CA MET A 63 0.65 3.21 -26.06
C MET A 63 0.89 2.26 -24.88
N ASP A 64 1.21 1.00 -25.16
CA ASP A 64 1.55 0.01 -24.13
C ASP A 64 2.76 0.47 -23.29
N GLU A 65 3.80 1.02 -23.95
CA GLU A 65 4.96 1.60 -23.28
C GLU A 65 4.58 2.79 -22.38
N LEU A 66 3.72 3.69 -22.85
CA LEU A 66 3.24 4.83 -22.07
C LEU A 66 2.46 4.39 -20.83
N GLU A 67 1.61 3.36 -20.94
CA GLU A 67 0.85 2.80 -19.83
C GLU A 67 1.80 2.16 -18.80
N GLU A 68 2.79 1.37 -19.23
CA GLU A 68 3.79 0.78 -18.37
C GLU A 68 4.61 1.85 -17.62
N LEU A 69 5.03 2.91 -18.32
CA LEU A 69 5.74 4.03 -17.71
C LEU A 69 4.89 4.75 -16.66
N MET A 70 3.57 4.90 -16.91
CA MET A 70 2.65 5.52 -15.97
C MET A 70 2.38 4.68 -14.71
N GLU A 71 2.56 3.36 -14.76
CA GLU A 71 2.50 2.52 -13.55
C GLU A 71 3.57 2.90 -12.52
N ASN A 72 4.73 3.42 -12.97
CA ASN A 72 5.78 3.90 -12.07
C ASN A 72 5.36 5.05 -11.15
N LYS A 73 4.31 5.79 -11.52
CA LYS A 73 3.73 6.84 -10.67
C LYS A 73 3.27 6.30 -9.32
N PHE A 74 2.79 5.07 -9.29
CA PHE A 74 2.39 4.42 -8.04
C PHE A 74 3.53 4.33 -7.03
N TYR A 75 4.75 4.07 -7.50
CA TYR A 75 5.95 3.97 -6.66
C TYR A 75 6.64 5.31 -6.45
N HIS A 76 6.50 6.23 -7.40
CA HIS A 76 7.18 7.53 -7.43
C HIS A 76 6.19 8.69 -7.58
N PRO A 77 5.32 8.95 -6.59
CA PRO A 77 4.23 9.94 -6.71
C PRO A 77 4.73 11.37 -6.92
N ASN A 78 5.97 11.68 -6.54
CA ASN A 78 6.57 12.99 -6.69
C ASN A 78 7.23 13.23 -8.08
N VAL A 79 7.36 12.18 -8.89
CA VAL A 79 7.89 12.28 -10.25
C VAL A 79 6.77 12.68 -11.20
N ARG A 80 7.00 13.75 -11.97
CA ARG A 80 6.00 14.29 -12.90
C ARG A 80 6.18 13.81 -14.33
N LEU A 81 7.36 13.32 -14.70
CA LEU A 81 7.69 12.91 -16.05
C LEU A 81 8.41 11.56 -16.04
N PHE A 82 7.87 10.60 -16.79
CA PHE A 82 8.44 9.26 -16.96
C PHE A 82 8.83 9.03 -18.43
N TYR A 83 9.97 8.41 -18.69
CA TYR A 83 10.45 8.04 -20.02
C TYR A 83 11.43 6.88 -19.96
N SER A 84 11.59 6.13 -21.04
CA SER A 84 12.40 4.89 -21.10
C SER A 84 13.89 5.06 -20.81
N GLY A 85 14.42 6.29 -20.89
CA GLY A 85 15.79 6.62 -20.48
C GLY A 85 15.97 6.92 -19.00
N MET A 86 14.89 6.95 -18.24
CA MET A 86 14.93 7.16 -16.80
C MET A 86 15.39 5.84 -16.16
N LYS A 87 16.66 5.80 -15.70
CA LYS A 87 17.18 4.63 -14.98
C LYS A 87 16.34 4.41 -13.73
N SER A 88 15.48 3.40 -13.72
CA SER A 88 15.15 2.73 -12.49
C SER A 88 16.48 2.26 -11.91
N SER A 89 16.80 2.68 -10.69
CA SER A 89 17.99 2.17 -10.00
C SER A 89 17.95 0.66 -10.10
N ASP A 90 19.00 0.08 -10.71
CA ASP A 90 19.24 -1.37 -10.73
C ASP A 90 19.32 -1.85 -9.27
N CYS A 91 18.18 -2.04 -8.64
CA CYS A 91 18.12 -2.79 -7.41
C CYS A 91 18.30 -4.26 -7.80
N GLU A 92 19.44 -4.82 -7.43
CA GLU A 92 19.62 -6.28 -7.41
C GLU A 92 18.36 -6.90 -6.82
N ILE A 93 17.73 -7.77 -7.60
CA ILE A 93 16.54 -8.53 -7.16
C ILE A 93 17.03 -9.41 -6.01
N ILE A 94 16.91 -8.90 -4.79
CA ILE A 94 17.10 -9.72 -3.60
C ILE A 94 15.95 -10.73 -3.64
N LYS A 95 16.26 -11.95 -4.06
CA LYS A 95 15.35 -13.10 -4.05
C LYS A 95 15.06 -13.51 -2.60
N ILE A 96 14.38 -12.67 -1.86
CA ILE A 96 13.73 -13.10 -0.63
C ILE A 96 12.45 -13.79 -1.08
N ASP A 97 12.24 -14.99 -0.60
CA ASP A 97 11.02 -15.75 -0.85
C ASP A 97 9.84 -15.02 -0.20
N ASP A 98 8.99 -14.40 -1.02
CA ASP A 98 7.80 -13.66 -0.58
C ASP A 98 6.88 -14.57 0.26
N ASP A 99 6.78 -15.83 -0.12
CA ASP A 99 6.00 -16.83 0.61
C ASP A 99 6.50 -16.99 2.05
N THR A 100 7.79 -16.88 2.27
CA THR A 100 8.39 -16.95 3.60
C THR A 100 8.02 -15.75 4.45
N LEU A 101 8.13 -14.52 3.94
CA LEU A 101 7.74 -13.31 4.67
C LEU A 101 6.24 -13.29 4.97
N ILE A 102 5.40 -13.67 4.01
CA ILE A 102 3.95 -13.75 4.21
C ILE A 102 3.61 -14.79 5.27
N LYS A 103 4.26 -15.95 5.26
CA LYS A 103 4.07 -16.99 6.30
C LYS A 103 4.52 -16.49 7.68
N GLN A 104 5.65 -15.78 7.76
CA GLN A 104 6.13 -15.18 9.01
C GLN A 104 5.13 -14.16 9.56
N MET A 105 4.65 -13.22 8.76
CA MET A 105 3.64 -12.25 9.18
C MET A 105 2.35 -12.92 9.67
N LYS A 106 1.88 -13.98 9.00
CA LYS A 106 0.73 -14.77 9.46
C LYS A 106 0.99 -15.45 10.81
N GLN A 107 2.19 -15.94 11.02
CA GLN A 107 2.59 -16.53 12.31
C GLN A 107 2.64 -15.48 13.40
N ASP A 108 3.21 -14.30 13.13
CA ASP A 108 3.29 -13.19 14.09
C ASP A 108 1.89 -12.76 14.55
N ILE A 109 0.95 -12.64 13.62
CA ILE A 109 -0.47 -12.34 13.93
C ILE A 109 -1.04 -13.40 14.88
N ARG A 110 -0.82 -14.70 14.61
CA ARG A 110 -1.31 -15.80 15.46
C ARG A 110 -0.68 -15.80 16.84
N MET A 111 0.61 -15.49 16.92
CA MET A 111 1.37 -15.42 18.17
C MET A 111 1.14 -14.11 18.92
N LYS A 112 0.42 -13.16 18.32
CA LYS A 112 0.18 -11.80 18.83
C LYS A 112 1.48 -11.01 19.02
N ASP A 113 2.50 -11.32 18.25
CA ASP A 113 3.78 -10.62 18.24
C ASP A 113 3.74 -9.48 17.23
N VAL A 114 3.21 -8.34 17.69
CA VAL A 114 3.02 -7.16 16.83
C VAL A 114 4.35 -6.53 16.44
N GLN A 115 5.37 -6.64 17.27
CA GLN A 115 6.69 -6.07 16.95
C GLN A 115 7.33 -6.81 15.78
N SER A 116 7.38 -8.15 15.83
CA SER A 116 7.89 -8.96 14.73
C SER A 116 7.06 -8.77 13.45
N LEU A 117 5.71 -8.65 13.57
CA LEU A 117 4.84 -8.36 12.44
C LEU A 117 5.22 -7.02 11.78
N ARG A 118 5.50 -5.99 12.56
CA ARG A 118 5.90 -4.66 12.06
C ARG A 118 7.23 -4.72 11.33
N ASP A 119 8.21 -5.42 11.89
CA ASP A 119 9.55 -5.59 11.31
C ASP A 119 9.49 -6.39 9.98
N HIS A 120 8.70 -7.46 9.94
CA HIS A 120 8.49 -8.25 8.71
C HIS A 120 7.73 -7.45 7.66
N PHE A 121 6.70 -6.68 8.05
CA PHE A 121 5.96 -5.82 7.15
C PHE A 121 6.83 -4.70 6.56
N GLU A 122 7.71 -4.10 7.35
CA GLU A 122 8.63 -3.08 6.87
C GLU A 122 9.59 -3.64 5.81
N ARG A 123 10.19 -4.82 6.07
CA ARG A 123 11.06 -5.51 5.10
C ARG A 123 10.31 -5.86 3.81
N PHE A 124 9.07 -6.34 3.96
CA PHE A 124 8.20 -6.65 2.84
C PHE A 124 7.90 -5.39 2.00
N SER A 125 7.53 -4.29 2.65
CA SER A 125 7.24 -3.02 2.00
C SER A 125 8.47 -2.41 1.31
N GLN A 126 9.64 -2.43 1.96
CA GLN A 126 10.89 -1.93 1.38
C GLN A 126 11.27 -2.68 0.10
N ARG A 127 11.07 -4.00 0.08
CA ARG A 127 11.32 -4.81 -1.10
C ARG A 127 10.48 -4.36 -2.29
N TYR A 128 9.17 -4.22 -2.09
CA TYR A 128 8.28 -3.81 -3.19
C TYR A 128 8.44 -2.34 -3.58
N ARG A 129 8.87 -1.48 -2.67
CA ARG A 129 9.19 -0.09 -2.98
C ARG A 129 10.40 0.03 -3.92
N SER A 130 11.38 -0.85 -3.81
CA SER A 130 12.59 -0.86 -4.64
C SER A 130 12.40 -1.57 -5.98
N GLN A 131 11.34 -2.37 -6.14
CA GLN A 131 11.08 -3.16 -7.34
C GLN A 131 9.83 -2.66 -8.06
N THR A 132 10.01 -1.75 -9.01
CA THR A 132 8.91 -1.19 -9.83
C THR A 132 8.37 -2.16 -10.89
N ALA A 133 8.85 -3.41 -10.92
CA ALA A 133 8.44 -4.43 -11.88
C ALA A 133 7.05 -5.03 -11.62
N PHE A 134 6.44 -4.74 -10.46
CA PHE A 134 5.13 -5.29 -10.12
C PHE A 134 4.02 -4.27 -10.42
N SER A 135 2.93 -4.73 -11.02
CA SER A 135 1.77 -3.87 -11.23
C SER A 135 1.17 -3.42 -9.90
N GLN A 136 0.63 -2.19 -9.87
CA GLN A 136 -0.05 -1.66 -8.70
C GLN A 136 -1.18 -2.57 -8.21
N MET A 137 -1.86 -3.25 -9.12
CA MET A 137 -2.96 -4.16 -8.80
C MET A 137 -2.47 -5.39 -8.04
N TYR A 138 -1.32 -5.94 -8.44
CA TYR A 138 -0.71 -7.07 -7.74
C TYR A 138 -0.31 -6.70 -6.30
N ILE A 139 0.29 -5.53 -6.12
CA ILE A 139 0.64 -5.01 -4.80
C ILE A 139 -0.61 -4.84 -3.93
N LYS A 140 -1.64 -4.18 -4.45
CA LYS A 140 -2.90 -4.01 -3.74
C LYS A 140 -3.53 -5.34 -3.33
N PHE A 141 -3.47 -6.34 -4.20
CA PHE A 141 -3.94 -7.69 -3.89
C PHE A 141 -3.16 -8.34 -2.74
N LEU A 142 -1.82 -8.25 -2.74
CA LEU A 142 -1.00 -8.79 -1.66
C LEU A 142 -1.32 -8.12 -0.31
N PHE A 143 -1.43 -6.79 -0.30
CA PHE A 143 -1.73 -6.04 0.91
C PHE A 143 -3.17 -6.25 1.39
N ALA A 144 -4.13 -6.44 0.48
CA ALA A 144 -5.51 -6.81 0.83
C ALA A 144 -5.58 -8.16 1.55
N ASN A 145 -4.78 -9.16 1.12
CA ASN A 145 -4.68 -10.43 1.81
C ASN A 145 -4.10 -10.29 3.22
N LEU A 146 -3.07 -9.45 3.39
CA LEU A 146 -2.52 -9.17 4.72
C LEU A 146 -3.54 -8.45 5.62
N LEU A 147 -4.27 -7.46 5.09
CA LEU A 147 -5.36 -6.81 5.82
C LEU A 147 -6.40 -7.83 6.30
N LYS A 148 -6.78 -8.77 5.44
CA LYS A 148 -7.70 -9.84 5.84
C LYS A 148 -7.16 -10.63 7.03
N ASP A 149 -5.91 -11.09 6.97
CA ASP A 149 -5.30 -11.85 8.06
C ASP A 149 -5.27 -11.04 9.38
N ILE A 150 -5.02 -9.71 9.31
CA ILE A 150 -5.03 -8.81 10.46
C ILE A 150 -6.46 -8.70 11.04
N TYR A 151 -7.46 -8.44 10.21
CA TYR A 151 -8.84 -8.23 10.67
C TYR A 151 -9.53 -9.53 11.11
N ASP A 152 -9.13 -10.68 10.59
CA ASP A 152 -9.56 -12.00 11.10
C ASP A 152 -9.10 -12.22 12.56
N ALA A 153 -8.01 -11.58 12.98
CA ALA A 153 -7.51 -11.61 14.36
C ALA A 153 -8.15 -10.55 15.29
N VAL A 154 -8.86 -9.57 14.73
CA VAL A 154 -9.57 -8.53 15.49
C VAL A 154 -11.00 -8.99 15.79
N PRO A 155 -11.42 -9.15 17.06
CA PRO A 155 -12.77 -9.59 17.40
C PRO A 155 -13.81 -8.48 17.23
N GLY A 156 -15.03 -8.84 16.90
CA GLY A 156 -16.16 -7.93 16.82
C GLY A 156 -16.45 -7.44 15.41
N GLU A 157 -16.42 -6.13 15.17
CA GLU A 157 -16.79 -5.52 13.87
C GLU A 157 -15.70 -5.59 12.79
N GLY A 158 -14.79 -6.56 12.89
CA GLY A 158 -13.63 -6.69 11.98
C GLY A 158 -14.01 -6.73 10.50
N GLU A 159 -15.12 -7.40 10.14
CA GLU A 159 -15.54 -7.53 8.74
C GLU A 159 -15.96 -6.19 8.10
N LYS A 160 -16.71 -5.35 8.83
CA LYS A 160 -17.09 -4.02 8.31
C LYS A 160 -15.86 -3.11 8.15
N GLN A 161 -14.94 -3.15 9.11
CA GLN A 161 -13.73 -2.37 9.06
C GLN A 161 -12.81 -2.86 7.93
N LEU A 162 -12.70 -4.18 7.74
CA LEU A 162 -11.96 -4.78 6.64
C LEU A 162 -12.46 -4.28 5.29
N ASN A 163 -13.77 -4.34 5.02
CA ASN A 163 -14.33 -3.87 3.76
C ASN A 163 -14.00 -2.39 3.50
N THR A 164 -14.11 -1.54 4.53
CA THR A 164 -13.74 -0.13 4.43
C THR A 164 -12.26 0.06 4.10
N LYS A 165 -11.38 -0.73 4.73
CA LYS A 165 -9.93 -0.65 4.50
C LYS A 165 -9.53 -1.19 3.13
N ILE A 166 -10.19 -2.24 2.66
CA ILE A 166 -10.01 -2.75 1.29
C ILE A 166 -10.43 -1.69 0.26
N ASP A 167 -11.58 -1.05 0.44
CA ASP A 167 -12.02 0.04 -0.43
C ASP A 167 -11.01 1.19 -0.45
N GLN A 168 -10.50 1.61 0.70
CA GLN A 168 -9.46 2.63 0.81
C GLN A 168 -8.19 2.21 0.06
N LEU A 169 -7.75 0.96 0.24
CA LEU A 169 -6.56 0.39 -0.39
C LEU A 169 -6.69 0.39 -1.93
N TYR A 170 -7.81 -0.04 -2.47
CA TYR A 170 -8.01 -0.04 -3.92
C TYR A 170 -8.13 1.37 -4.51
N ARG A 171 -8.62 2.35 -3.74
CA ARG A 171 -8.68 3.76 -4.14
C ARG A 171 -7.37 4.52 -3.93
N SER A 172 -6.38 3.94 -3.29
CA SER A 172 -5.08 4.57 -3.08
C SER A 172 -4.38 4.85 -4.41
N PHE A 173 -3.71 5.99 -4.51
CA PHE A 173 -3.05 6.43 -5.75
C PHE A 173 -1.56 6.09 -5.76
N ASP A 174 -0.96 5.82 -4.61
CA ASP A 174 0.47 5.56 -4.47
C ASP A 174 0.77 4.49 -3.42
N PHE A 175 2.00 4.00 -3.47
CA PHE A 175 2.51 2.94 -2.61
C PHE A 175 2.54 3.35 -1.12
N VAL A 176 2.78 4.63 -0.83
CA VAL A 176 2.83 5.14 0.56
C VAL A 176 1.47 5.03 1.21
N GLN A 177 0.41 5.48 0.52
CA GLN A 177 -0.97 5.34 1.02
C GLN A 177 -1.35 3.88 1.30
N VAL A 178 -0.92 2.96 0.43
CA VAL A 178 -1.17 1.52 0.63
C VAL A 178 -0.46 1.00 1.89
N THR A 179 0.82 1.36 2.08
CA THR A 179 1.58 0.97 3.27
C THR A 179 1.03 1.58 4.55
N ASP A 180 0.58 2.83 4.51
CA ASP A 180 -0.02 3.52 5.66
C ASP A 180 -1.30 2.84 6.13
N ILE A 181 -2.18 2.44 5.20
CA ILE A 181 -3.43 1.72 5.53
C ILE A 181 -3.13 0.41 6.30
N VAL A 182 -2.11 -0.34 5.87
CA VAL A 182 -1.73 -1.58 6.55
C VAL A 182 -1.07 -1.28 7.90
N SER A 183 -0.18 -0.28 7.96
CA SER A 183 0.46 0.15 9.22
C SER A 183 -0.56 0.58 10.27
N ASP A 184 -1.58 1.34 9.87
CA ASP A 184 -2.70 1.72 10.74
C ASP A 184 -3.47 0.50 11.25
N SER A 185 -3.65 -0.51 10.40
CA SER A 185 -4.32 -1.75 10.76
C SER A 185 -3.49 -2.60 11.73
N ILE A 186 -2.17 -2.61 11.59
CA ILE A 186 -1.25 -3.22 12.57
C ILE A 186 -1.31 -2.47 13.91
N ASN A 187 -1.39 -1.14 13.90
CA ASN A 187 -1.55 -0.32 15.10
C ASN A 187 -2.88 -0.61 15.82
N LEU A 188 -3.95 -0.86 15.07
CA LEU A 188 -5.25 -1.27 15.63
C LEU A 188 -5.15 -2.65 16.30
N LEU A 189 -4.48 -3.59 15.65
CA LEU A 189 -4.23 -4.93 16.20
C LEU A 189 -3.45 -4.86 17.51
N GLU A 190 -2.41 -4.02 17.60
CA GLU A 190 -1.63 -3.78 18.81
C GLU A 190 -2.50 -3.28 19.95
N LYS A 191 -3.33 -2.26 19.72
CA LYS A 191 -4.26 -1.73 20.71
C LYS A 191 -5.24 -2.81 21.19
N THR A 192 -5.72 -3.64 20.28
CA THR A 192 -6.66 -4.73 20.59
C THR A 192 -6.02 -5.79 21.48
N PHE A 193 -4.77 -6.16 21.21
CA PHE A 193 -4.04 -7.14 22.02
C PHE A 193 -3.64 -6.55 23.37
N SER A 194 -3.16 -5.30 23.43
CA SER A 194 -2.79 -4.62 24.67
C SER A 194 -4.00 -4.39 25.59
N GLY A 195 -5.15 -4.02 25.04
CA GLY A 195 -6.39 -3.85 25.82
C GLY A 195 -6.87 -5.15 26.45
N ARG A 196 -6.70 -6.29 25.78
CA ARG A 196 -7.05 -7.62 26.34
C ARG A 196 -6.08 -8.08 27.44
N VAL A 197 -4.80 -7.76 27.32
CA VAL A 197 -3.81 -8.06 28.37
C VAL A 197 -4.15 -7.30 29.64
N GLN A 198 -4.58 -6.03 29.54
CA GLN A 198 -5.02 -5.24 30.68
C GLN A 198 -6.30 -5.78 31.33
N THR A 199 -7.25 -6.27 30.54
CA THR A 199 -8.50 -6.87 31.08
C THR A 199 -8.16 -8.19 31.79
N GLY A 200 -7.43 -9.09 31.15
CA GLY A 200 -7.00 -10.35 31.78
C GLY A 200 -6.14 -10.15 33.03
N HIS A 201 -5.28 -9.13 33.07
CA HIS A 201 -4.53 -8.76 34.28
C HIS A 201 -5.44 -8.26 35.39
N ARG A 202 -6.47 -7.48 35.12
CA ARG A 202 -7.46 -7.02 36.10
C ARG A 202 -8.26 -8.18 36.70
N GLU A 203 -8.66 -9.12 35.86
CA GLU A 203 -9.39 -10.31 36.27
C GLU A 203 -8.53 -11.21 37.16
N VAL A 204 -7.31 -11.49 36.75
CA VAL A 204 -6.33 -12.27 37.57
C VAL A 204 -6.03 -11.57 38.89
N GLU A 205 -5.84 -10.25 38.92
CA GLU A 205 -5.59 -9.49 40.14
C GLU A 205 -6.84 -9.43 41.05
N ALA A 206 -8.06 -9.41 40.48
CA ALA A 206 -9.30 -9.52 41.24
C ALA A 206 -9.40 -10.89 41.93
N VAL A 207 -9.11 -11.98 41.21
CA VAL A 207 -9.09 -13.34 41.73
C VAL A 207 -8.02 -13.49 42.83
N LYS A 208 -6.82 -12.99 42.61
CA LYS A 208 -5.74 -13.02 43.64
C LYS A 208 -6.12 -12.28 44.90
N ARG A 209 -6.72 -11.09 44.80
CA ARG A 209 -7.22 -10.33 45.94
C ARG A 209 -8.31 -11.08 46.70
N TYR A 210 -9.24 -11.71 45.98
CA TYR A 210 -10.29 -12.51 46.58
C TYR A 210 -9.74 -13.73 47.33
N ILE A 211 -8.81 -14.47 46.70
CA ILE A 211 -8.12 -15.61 47.35
C ILE A 211 -7.39 -15.15 48.61
N ALA A 212 -6.66 -14.02 48.55
CA ALA A 212 -5.92 -13.51 49.71
C ALA A 212 -6.86 -13.08 50.85
N ALA A 213 -8.05 -12.57 50.54
CA ALA A 213 -9.03 -12.15 51.56
C ALA A 213 -9.82 -13.32 52.17
N HIS A 214 -9.92 -14.45 51.46
CA HIS A 214 -10.78 -15.59 51.85
C HIS A 214 -9.95 -16.89 52.00
N TYR A 215 -8.66 -16.77 52.32
CA TYR A 215 -7.72 -17.92 52.37
C TYR A 215 -8.13 -19.04 53.31
N GLY A 216 -9.04 -18.79 54.29
CA GLY A 216 -9.57 -19.77 55.22
C GLY A 216 -10.92 -20.40 54.85
N ASP A 217 -11.52 -19.96 53.76
CA ASP A 217 -12.87 -20.39 53.36
C ASP A 217 -12.76 -21.51 52.28
N GLU A 218 -13.81 -22.34 52.17
CA GLU A 218 -13.92 -23.29 51.06
C GLU A 218 -14.08 -22.54 49.74
N MET A 219 -13.05 -22.61 48.88
CA MET A 219 -13.04 -21.99 47.55
C MET A 219 -13.32 -23.03 46.47
N SER A 220 -14.27 -22.76 45.58
CA SER A 220 -14.48 -23.54 44.37
C SER A 220 -14.12 -22.74 43.11
N VAL A 221 -13.75 -23.45 42.07
CA VAL A 221 -13.42 -22.87 40.76
C VAL A 221 -14.64 -22.12 40.16
N GLU A 222 -15.86 -22.63 40.43
CA GLU A 222 -17.10 -22.00 39.99
C GLU A 222 -17.25 -20.60 40.60
N ARG A 223 -16.98 -20.45 41.91
CA ARG A 223 -17.08 -19.18 42.62
C ARG A 223 -16.03 -18.15 42.16
N LEU A 224 -14.84 -18.62 41.78
CA LEU A 224 -13.81 -17.79 41.18
C LEU A 224 -14.15 -17.35 39.75
N SER A 225 -14.81 -18.26 38.99
CA SER A 225 -15.25 -17.91 37.63
C SER A 225 -16.39 -16.90 37.61
N GLU A 226 -17.32 -16.95 38.57
CA GLU A 226 -18.37 -15.95 38.70
C GLU A 226 -17.80 -14.53 38.98
N LEU A 227 -16.70 -14.44 39.68
CA LEU A 227 -16.05 -13.18 40.04
C LEU A 227 -15.37 -12.50 38.84
N VAL A 228 -15.03 -13.28 37.81
CA VAL A 228 -14.37 -12.82 36.58
C VAL A 228 -15.39 -12.44 35.51
N TYR A 229 -16.60 -13.01 35.55
CA TYR A 229 -17.68 -12.77 34.57
C TYR A 229 -18.72 -11.73 35.03
N MET A 230 -18.54 -11.06 36.18
CA MET A 230 -19.24 -9.85 36.57
C MET A 230 -18.40 -8.62 36.22
#